data_96d4af55edf1318918b8da5660266d2d
#
_entry.id   96d4af55edf1318918b8da5660266d2d
#
_cell.length_a   1.000
_cell.length_b   1.000
_cell.length_c   1.000
_cell.angle_alpha   90.00
_cell.angle_beta   90.00
_cell.angle_gamma   90.00
#
_symmetry.space_group_name_H-M   'P 1'
#
loop_
_entity.id
_entity.type
_entity.pdbx_description
1 polymer ?
#
loop_
_entity_poly.entity_id
_entity_poly.type
_entity_poly.pdbx_seq_one_letter_code
_entity_poly.pdbx_strand_id
1 'polypeptide(L)'
;MFRDPVRFFRVVAGSSLLAVPVLYIAGLVVDPALRAGGGIGHYGANPGQVSVSATLLHWSWVLLVPGLLGMTHLAAKRAPVAAHVTGSVAVLGVINFSALMTSDFVYSRLERVMEPHAGSALGDLIGADPGLAWGFRNPGFLGLLGVLLLALVLAYTKQAPWWAGPAMLAGALAGPIYPVGTIVAGALYLAGAGVVGLRMLRMSDGEWAQPMGSTAVTR
;
A
#
# COMPACT_ATOMS: atom_id res chain seq x y z
N MET A 1 -16.28 0.19 21.82
CA MET A 1 -15.25 -0.08 20.82
C MET A 1 -13.86 0.34 21.32
N PHE A 2 -13.66 1.57 21.80
CA PHE A 2 -12.34 2.10 22.22
C PHE A 2 -11.84 1.60 23.60
N ARG A 3 -12.66 0.90 24.38
CA ARG A 3 -12.26 0.37 25.70
C ARG A 3 -11.55 -1.01 25.62
N ASP A 4 -11.64 -1.69 24.47
CA ASP A 4 -11.00 -2.98 24.23
C ASP A 4 -9.91 -2.82 23.15
N PRO A 5 -8.63 -2.80 23.53
CA PRO A 5 -7.52 -2.60 22.59
C PRO A 5 -7.38 -3.75 21.59
N VAL A 6 -7.75 -4.98 21.96
CA VAL A 6 -7.69 -6.17 21.09
C VAL A 6 -8.67 -5.98 19.92
N ARG A 7 -9.93 -5.71 20.25
CA ARG A 7 -10.98 -5.44 19.26
C ARG A 7 -10.67 -4.23 18.42
N PHE A 8 -10.19 -3.13 19.04
CA PHE A 8 -9.83 -1.91 18.33
C PHE A 8 -8.78 -2.18 17.26
N PHE A 9 -7.65 -2.81 17.63
CA PHE A 9 -6.58 -3.09 16.69
C PHE A 9 -7.02 -4.01 15.55
N ARG A 10 -7.77 -5.06 15.84
CA ARG A 10 -8.32 -5.99 14.85
C ARG A 10 -9.23 -5.29 13.85
N VAL A 11 -10.14 -4.45 14.33
CA VAL A 11 -11.07 -3.71 13.46
C VAL A 11 -10.33 -2.69 12.61
N VAL A 12 -9.39 -1.93 13.18
CA VAL A 12 -8.58 -0.96 12.44
C VAL A 12 -7.76 -1.65 11.36
N ALA A 13 -7.07 -2.74 11.68
CA ALA A 13 -6.28 -3.50 10.70
C ALA A 13 -7.14 -4.04 9.55
N GLY A 14 -8.27 -4.67 9.86
CA GLY A 14 -9.16 -5.23 8.85
C GLY A 14 -9.81 -4.16 7.97
N SER A 15 -10.29 -3.06 8.57
CA SER A 15 -10.90 -1.93 7.83
C SER A 15 -9.89 -1.21 6.95
N SER A 16 -8.64 -1.07 7.40
CA SER A 16 -7.57 -0.48 6.60
C SER A 16 -7.34 -1.24 5.30
N LEU A 17 -7.28 -2.58 5.35
CA LEU A 17 -7.11 -3.41 4.15
C LEU A 17 -8.26 -3.30 3.15
N LEU A 18 -9.45 -2.88 3.58
CA LEU A 18 -10.58 -2.60 2.68
C LEU A 18 -10.51 -1.16 2.14
N ALA A 19 -10.13 -0.19 2.97
CA ALA A 19 -10.09 1.22 2.58
C ALA A 19 -8.93 1.53 1.61
N VAL A 20 -7.78 0.91 1.82
CA VAL A 20 -6.56 1.17 1.05
C VAL A 20 -6.73 1.02 -0.46
N PRO A 21 -7.26 -0.10 -1.00
CA PRO A 21 -7.47 -0.23 -2.44
C PRO A 21 -8.43 0.83 -3.00
N VAL A 22 -9.45 1.21 -2.23
CA VAL A 22 -10.42 2.24 -2.66
C VAL A 22 -9.73 3.59 -2.80
N LEU A 23 -8.95 4.01 -1.80
CA LEU A 23 -8.19 5.27 -1.86
C LEU A 23 -7.15 5.26 -2.97
N TYR A 24 -6.44 4.13 -3.14
CA TYR A 24 -5.44 3.97 -4.19
C TYR A 24 -6.05 4.15 -5.58
N ILE A 25 -7.15 3.45 -5.87
CA ILE A 25 -7.84 3.58 -7.16
C ILE A 25 -8.42 4.98 -7.35
N ALA A 26 -9.04 5.54 -6.33
CA ALA A 26 -9.55 6.91 -6.41
C ALA A 26 -8.43 7.92 -6.74
N GLY A 27 -7.24 7.76 -6.14
CA GLY A 27 -6.06 8.55 -6.46
C GLY A 27 -5.65 8.43 -7.92
N LEU A 28 -5.52 7.19 -8.43
CA LEU A 28 -5.14 6.95 -9.84
C LEU A 28 -6.18 7.47 -10.83
N VAL A 29 -7.47 7.35 -10.54
CA VAL A 29 -8.55 7.85 -11.42
C VAL A 29 -8.55 9.37 -11.51
N VAL A 30 -8.13 10.07 -10.46
CA VAL A 30 -8.06 11.55 -10.45
C VAL A 30 -6.75 12.05 -11.05
N ASP A 31 -5.69 11.22 -11.14
CA ASP A 31 -4.38 11.62 -11.63
C ASP A 31 -4.44 12.16 -13.07
N PRO A 32 -4.05 13.44 -13.30
CA PRO A 32 -4.21 14.08 -14.61
C PRO A 32 -3.24 13.52 -15.66
N ALA A 33 -2.03 13.08 -15.29
CA ALA A 33 -1.08 12.51 -16.23
C ALA A 33 -1.52 11.13 -16.68
N LEU A 34 -2.00 10.27 -15.75
CA LEU A 34 -2.54 8.95 -16.11
C LEU A 34 -3.77 9.06 -17.02
N ARG A 35 -4.67 10.00 -16.75
CA ARG A 35 -5.85 10.24 -17.59
C ARG A 35 -5.51 10.71 -18.99
N ALA A 36 -4.42 11.44 -19.15
CA ALA A 36 -3.93 11.90 -20.44
C ALA A 36 -3.11 10.83 -21.20
N GLY A 37 -2.88 9.65 -20.61
CA GLY A 37 -2.03 8.63 -21.20
C GLY A 37 -0.54 8.85 -20.96
N GLY A 38 -0.19 9.67 -19.98
CA GLY A 38 1.18 10.11 -19.70
C GLY A 38 1.54 11.42 -20.41
N GLY A 39 2.76 11.87 -20.20
CA GLY A 39 3.31 13.07 -20.83
C GLY A 39 3.59 14.20 -19.86
N ILE A 40 4.24 15.24 -20.39
CA ILE A 40 4.76 16.40 -19.65
C ILE A 40 3.72 17.54 -19.66
N GLY A 41 3.69 18.34 -18.59
CA GLY A 41 2.84 19.53 -18.47
C GLY A 41 1.45 19.27 -17.87
N HIS A 42 1.04 18.01 -17.71
CA HIS A 42 -0.27 17.69 -17.16
C HIS A 42 -0.40 18.01 -15.68
N TYR A 43 0.66 17.91 -14.93
CA TYR A 43 0.69 18.24 -13.49
C TYR A 43 0.65 19.75 -13.28
N GLY A 44 1.39 20.51 -14.06
CA GLY A 44 1.36 21.97 -14.03
C GLY A 44 0.00 22.56 -14.44
N ALA A 45 -0.63 21.97 -15.45
CA ALA A 45 -1.94 22.41 -15.95
C ALA A 45 -3.09 22.09 -14.99
N ASN A 46 -2.96 21.05 -14.14
CA ASN A 46 -4.05 20.53 -13.30
C ASN A 46 -3.68 20.43 -11.80
N PRO A 47 -3.17 21.48 -11.14
CA PRO A 47 -2.62 21.39 -9.79
C PRO A 47 -3.63 20.94 -8.72
N GLY A 48 -4.91 21.27 -8.92
CA GLY A 48 -5.97 20.84 -8.02
C GLY A 48 -6.20 19.31 -8.06
N GLN A 49 -6.18 18.72 -9.27
CA GLN A 49 -6.28 17.27 -9.42
C GLN A 49 -5.05 16.55 -8.87
N VAL A 50 -3.85 17.10 -9.10
CA VAL A 50 -2.62 16.57 -8.49
C VAL A 50 -2.70 16.56 -6.97
N SER A 51 -3.17 17.66 -6.36
CA SER A 51 -3.34 17.70 -4.91
C SER A 51 -4.26 16.60 -4.39
N VAL A 52 -5.40 16.37 -5.04
CA VAL A 52 -6.35 15.32 -4.64
C VAL A 52 -5.74 13.94 -4.87
N SER A 53 -5.18 13.67 -6.05
CA SER A 53 -4.55 12.39 -6.40
C SER A 53 -3.43 12.04 -5.43
N ALA A 54 -2.41 12.90 -5.31
CA ALA A 54 -1.26 12.66 -4.44
C ALA A 54 -1.67 12.48 -2.96
N THR A 55 -2.67 13.23 -2.49
CA THR A 55 -3.19 13.06 -1.12
C THR A 55 -3.88 11.71 -0.93
N LEU A 56 -4.73 11.28 -1.87
CA LEU A 56 -5.38 9.97 -1.81
C LEU A 56 -4.37 8.82 -1.86
N LEU A 57 -3.38 8.92 -2.75
CA LEU A 57 -2.30 7.94 -2.87
C LEU A 57 -1.45 7.90 -1.59
N HIS A 58 -1.06 9.06 -1.04
CA HIS A 58 -0.35 9.13 0.23
C HIS A 58 -1.12 8.42 1.35
N TRP A 59 -2.39 8.76 1.56
CA TRP A 59 -3.20 8.14 2.60
C TRP A 59 -3.47 6.66 2.36
N SER A 60 -3.51 6.20 1.11
CA SER A 60 -3.59 4.76 0.83
C SER A 60 -2.38 4.01 1.39
N TRP A 61 -1.17 4.55 1.22
CA TRP A 61 0.05 3.94 1.77
C TRP A 61 0.12 4.06 3.30
N VAL A 62 -0.23 5.19 3.87
CA VAL A 62 -0.25 5.38 5.34
C VAL A 62 -1.23 4.42 6.01
N LEU A 63 -2.45 4.32 5.48
CA LEU A 63 -3.47 3.43 6.04
C LEU A 63 -3.17 1.94 5.79
N LEU A 64 -2.26 1.60 4.89
CA LEU A 64 -1.82 0.21 4.73
C LEU A 64 -1.04 -0.28 5.97
N VAL A 65 -0.36 0.61 6.70
CA VAL A 65 0.46 0.25 7.87
C VAL A 65 -0.32 -0.54 8.94
N PRO A 66 -1.48 -0.09 9.44
CA PRO A 66 -2.26 -0.90 10.39
C PRO A 66 -2.66 -2.27 9.81
N GLY A 67 -2.98 -2.33 8.52
CA GLY A 67 -3.28 -3.58 7.83
C GLY A 67 -2.09 -4.56 7.83
N LEU A 68 -0.88 -4.05 7.52
CA LEU A 68 0.35 -4.85 7.54
C LEU A 68 0.70 -5.35 8.94
N LEU A 69 0.51 -4.50 9.97
CA LEU A 69 0.69 -4.92 11.35
C LEU A 69 -0.29 -6.03 11.74
N GLY A 70 -1.54 -5.93 11.28
CA GLY A 70 -2.53 -6.99 11.46
C GLY A 70 -2.16 -8.29 10.73
N MET A 71 -1.69 -8.20 9.49
CA MET A 71 -1.17 -9.34 8.72
C MET A 71 0.02 -10.00 9.43
N THR A 72 0.95 -9.20 9.93
CA THR A 72 2.11 -9.66 10.70
C THR A 72 1.65 -10.40 11.96
N HIS A 73 0.70 -9.83 12.72
CA HIS A 73 0.14 -10.45 13.91
C HIS A 73 -0.48 -11.84 13.60
N LEU A 74 -1.27 -11.96 12.54
CA LEU A 74 -1.87 -13.23 12.13
C LEU A 74 -0.81 -14.26 11.71
N ALA A 75 0.14 -13.86 10.90
CA ALA A 75 1.21 -14.74 10.40
C ALA A 75 2.14 -15.22 11.54
N ALA A 76 2.42 -14.34 12.51
CA ALA A 76 3.33 -14.58 13.63
C ALA A 76 2.82 -15.70 14.55
N LYS A 77 1.54 -16.01 14.55
CA LYS A 77 0.98 -17.14 15.34
C LYS A 77 1.59 -18.49 14.97
N ARG A 78 2.07 -18.65 13.72
CA ARG A 78 2.62 -19.93 13.23
C ARG A 78 4.02 -19.81 12.66
N ALA A 79 4.42 -18.61 12.21
CA ALA A 79 5.73 -18.35 11.61
C ALA A 79 6.29 -17.01 12.11
N PRO A 80 6.63 -16.87 13.41
CA PRO A 80 6.93 -15.58 14.03
C PRO A 80 8.12 -14.85 13.37
N VAL A 81 9.23 -15.54 13.14
CA VAL A 81 10.42 -14.93 12.54
C VAL A 81 10.12 -14.41 11.12
N ALA A 82 9.57 -15.27 10.26
CA ALA A 82 9.24 -14.89 8.90
C ALA A 82 8.22 -13.73 8.85
N ALA A 83 7.20 -13.77 9.71
CA ALA A 83 6.19 -12.73 9.81
C ALA A 83 6.78 -11.38 10.23
N HIS A 84 7.63 -11.34 11.26
CA HIS A 84 8.24 -10.09 11.71
C HIS A 84 9.23 -9.54 10.70
N VAL A 85 10.07 -10.37 10.09
CA VAL A 85 11.02 -9.91 9.06
C VAL A 85 10.27 -9.33 7.86
N THR A 86 9.33 -10.10 7.26
CA THR A 86 8.60 -9.64 6.08
C THR A 86 7.67 -8.46 6.40
N GLY A 87 7.04 -8.47 7.57
CA GLY A 87 6.21 -7.38 8.05
C GLY A 87 6.99 -6.08 8.27
N SER A 88 8.19 -6.16 8.87
CA SER A 88 9.06 -4.99 9.05
C SER A 88 9.50 -4.41 7.71
N VAL A 89 9.94 -5.25 6.76
CA VAL A 89 10.30 -4.79 5.41
C VAL A 89 9.10 -4.14 4.73
N ALA A 90 7.92 -4.73 4.83
CA ALA A 90 6.69 -4.17 4.25
C ALA A 90 6.35 -2.80 4.85
N VAL A 91 6.34 -2.68 6.17
CA VAL A 91 5.98 -1.42 6.87
C VAL A 91 6.98 -0.31 6.55
N LEU A 92 8.29 -0.60 6.68
CA LEU A 92 9.34 0.39 6.40
C LEU A 92 9.28 0.85 4.93
N GLY A 93 9.08 -0.07 3.99
CA GLY A 93 8.99 0.27 2.59
C GLY A 93 7.75 1.07 2.25
N VAL A 94 6.60 0.72 2.80
CA VAL A 94 5.34 1.44 2.56
C VAL A 94 5.39 2.88 3.10
N ILE A 95 6.02 3.10 4.26
CA ILE A 95 6.26 4.45 4.79
C ILE A 95 7.12 5.27 3.81
N ASN A 96 8.20 4.69 3.28
CA ASN A 96 9.05 5.35 2.29
C ASN A 96 8.30 5.61 0.97
N PHE A 97 7.50 4.64 0.52
CA PHE A 97 6.69 4.81 -0.70
C PHE A 97 5.65 5.93 -0.55
N SER A 98 5.05 6.05 0.63
CA SER A 98 4.14 7.15 0.97
C SER A 98 4.81 8.53 0.81
N ALA A 99 6.08 8.66 1.23
CA ALA A 99 6.84 9.90 1.09
C ALA A 99 7.09 10.29 -0.38
N LEU A 100 7.19 9.31 -1.30
CA LEU A 100 7.36 9.58 -2.73
C LEU A 100 6.17 10.32 -3.36
N MET A 101 4.99 10.27 -2.75
CA MET A 101 3.82 11.01 -3.27
C MET A 101 4.01 12.52 -3.21
N THR A 102 4.99 13.01 -2.44
CA THR A 102 5.38 14.43 -2.45
C THR A 102 6.01 14.87 -3.76
N SER A 103 6.58 13.96 -4.55
CA SER A 103 7.14 14.26 -5.87
C SER A 103 6.13 14.87 -6.81
N ASP A 104 4.87 14.45 -6.76
CA ASP A 104 3.81 14.94 -7.64
C ASP A 104 3.55 16.44 -7.41
N PHE A 105 3.62 16.89 -6.15
CA PHE A 105 3.55 18.32 -5.83
C PHE A 105 4.76 19.08 -6.36
N VAL A 106 5.95 18.50 -6.29
CA VAL A 106 7.18 19.08 -6.82
C VAL A 106 7.06 19.24 -8.34
N TYR A 107 6.72 18.18 -9.08
CA TYR A 107 6.50 18.24 -10.53
C TYR A 107 5.43 19.27 -10.88
N SER A 108 4.28 19.25 -10.21
CA SER A 108 3.20 20.23 -10.45
C SER A 108 3.68 21.66 -10.26
N ARG A 109 4.54 21.92 -9.28
CA ARG A 109 5.08 23.25 -9.05
C ARG A 109 6.12 23.65 -10.09
N LEU A 110 7.04 22.76 -10.44
CA LEU A 110 8.08 23.00 -11.43
C LEU A 110 7.50 23.29 -12.81
N GLU A 111 6.55 22.48 -13.29
CA GLU A 111 5.86 22.67 -14.57
C GLU A 111 5.03 23.96 -14.64
N ARG A 112 4.67 24.57 -13.51
CA ARG A 112 3.94 25.85 -13.45
C ARG A 112 4.84 27.07 -13.45
N VAL A 113 6.05 26.97 -12.88
CA VAL A 113 6.95 28.13 -12.73
C VAL A 113 8.05 28.16 -13.77
N MET A 114 8.21 27.07 -14.51
CA MET A 114 9.18 26.92 -15.60
C MET A 114 8.45 26.51 -16.89
N GLU A 115 9.16 26.49 -18.01
CA GLU A 115 8.70 25.80 -19.21
C GLU A 115 8.52 24.31 -18.85
N PRO A 116 7.41 23.63 -19.25
CA PRO A 116 7.06 22.28 -18.78
C PRO A 116 8.16 21.23 -18.98
N HIS A 117 8.85 21.23 -20.14
CA HIS A 117 9.95 20.29 -20.37
C HIS A 117 11.16 20.55 -19.45
N ALA A 118 11.50 21.82 -19.22
CA ALA A 118 12.59 22.17 -18.31
C ALA A 118 12.22 21.85 -16.86
N GLY A 119 10.97 22.08 -16.47
CA GLY A 119 10.44 21.72 -15.16
C GLY A 119 10.46 20.22 -14.90
N SER A 120 10.02 19.42 -15.87
CA SER A 120 10.05 17.96 -15.80
C SER A 120 11.49 17.43 -15.72
N ALA A 121 12.39 17.93 -16.58
CA ALA A 121 13.80 17.53 -16.57
C ALA A 121 14.50 17.84 -15.23
N LEU A 122 14.17 18.99 -14.60
CA LEU A 122 14.68 19.29 -13.26
C LEU A 122 14.09 18.34 -12.20
N GLY A 123 12.81 18.01 -12.30
CA GLY A 123 12.17 17.01 -11.45
C GLY A 123 12.85 15.64 -11.54
N ASP A 124 13.18 15.20 -12.75
CA ASP A 124 13.88 13.95 -13.01
C ASP A 124 15.31 13.96 -12.43
N LEU A 125 16.02 15.08 -12.53
CA LEU A 125 17.34 15.26 -11.91
C LEU A 125 17.25 15.15 -10.37
N ILE A 126 16.24 15.78 -9.76
CA ILE A 126 15.99 15.66 -8.32
C ILE A 126 15.68 14.19 -7.96
N GLY A 127 14.81 13.55 -8.74
CA GLY A 127 14.43 12.14 -8.55
C GLY A 127 15.58 11.14 -8.76
N ALA A 128 16.60 11.51 -9.53
CA ALA A 128 17.81 10.74 -9.77
C ALA A 128 18.86 10.89 -8.66
N ASP A 129 18.69 11.82 -7.71
CA ASP A 129 19.61 12.00 -6.59
C ASP A 129 19.79 10.70 -5.81
N PRO A 130 21.05 10.27 -5.55
CA PRO A 130 21.31 9.03 -4.83
C PRO A 130 20.70 8.98 -3.43
N GLY A 131 20.59 10.13 -2.74
CA GLY A 131 19.96 10.23 -1.42
C GLY A 131 18.47 9.93 -1.50
N LEU A 132 17.76 10.48 -2.51
CA LEU A 132 16.35 10.17 -2.75
C LEU A 132 16.15 8.72 -3.19
N ALA A 133 17.02 8.23 -4.09
CA ALA A 133 16.93 6.86 -4.58
C ALA A 133 17.09 5.84 -3.45
N TRP A 134 18.13 5.95 -2.63
CA TRP A 134 18.43 5.01 -1.56
C TRP A 134 17.73 5.33 -0.23
N GLY A 135 17.42 6.59 0.03
CA GLY A 135 16.68 6.99 1.24
C GLY A 135 15.18 6.66 1.16
N PHE A 136 14.57 6.72 -0.03
CA PHE A 136 13.11 6.63 -0.17
C PHE A 136 12.66 5.63 -1.25
N ARG A 137 13.10 5.82 -2.52
CA ARG A 137 12.55 5.06 -3.65
C ARG A 137 12.84 3.57 -3.56
N ASN A 138 14.10 3.17 -3.41
CA ASN A 138 14.49 1.77 -3.39
C ASN A 138 13.94 1.04 -2.16
N PRO A 139 14.00 1.60 -0.93
CA PRO A 139 13.28 1.03 0.22
C PRO A 139 11.77 0.92 0.00
N GLY A 140 11.15 1.88 -0.69
CA GLY A 140 9.74 1.82 -1.06
C GLY A 140 9.41 0.59 -1.90
N PHE A 141 10.16 0.34 -2.97
CA PHE A 141 9.98 -0.85 -3.81
C PHE A 141 10.27 -2.15 -3.06
N LEU A 142 11.28 -2.18 -2.20
CA LEU A 142 11.53 -3.34 -1.32
C LEU A 142 10.32 -3.60 -0.39
N GLY A 143 9.60 -2.56 0.00
CA GLY A 143 8.36 -2.69 0.77
C GLY A 143 7.27 -3.44 0.02
N LEU A 144 7.11 -3.23 -1.28
CA LEU A 144 6.15 -3.99 -2.09
C LEU A 144 6.51 -5.48 -2.11
N LEU A 145 7.80 -5.82 -2.21
CA LEU A 145 8.27 -7.20 -2.04
C LEU A 145 7.95 -7.71 -0.63
N GLY A 146 8.15 -6.90 0.40
CA GLY A 146 7.78 -7.23 1.78
C GLY A 146 6.30 -7.56 1.93
N VAL A 147 5.41 -6.77 1.32
CA VAL A 147 3.95 -7.03 1.29
C VAL A 147 3.64 -8.39 0.65
N LEU A 148 4.25 -8.68 -0.51
CA LEU A 148 4.09 -9.98 -1.17
C LEU A 148 4.55 -11.13 -0.27
N LEU A 149 5.76 -11.03 0.26
CA LEU A 149 6.33 -12.08 1.11
C LEU A 149 5.50 -12.28 2.39
N LEU A 150 5.01 -11.22 3.03
CA LEU A 150 4.13 -11.32 4.19
C LEU A 150 2.82 -12.02 3.83
N ALA A 151 2.22 -11.70 2.68
CA ALA A 151 1.01 -12.37 2.21
C ALA A 151 1.25 -13.86 1.87
N LEU A 152 2.43 -14.21 1.35
CA LEU A 152 2.84 -15.60 1.16
C LEU A 152 3.05 -16.33 2.48
N VAL A 153 3.60 -15.68 3.51
CA VAL A 153 3.67 -16.25 4.87
C VAL A 153 2.28 -16.49 5.44
N LEU A 154 1.31 -15.59 5.22
CA LEU A 154 -0.09 -15.81 5.59
C LEU A 154 -0.69 -17.02 4.86
N ALA A 155 -0.39 -17.18 3.57
CA ALA A 155 -0.84 -18.34 2.80
C ALA A 155 -0.22 -19.64 3.31
N TYR A 156 1.10 -19.65 3.55
CA TYR A 156 1.81 -20.79 4.12
C TYR A 156 1.25 -21.20 5.49
N THR A 157 0.90 -20.23 6.33
CA THR A 157 0.29 -20.47 7.65
C THR A 157 -1.22 -20.74 7.57
N LYS A 158 -1.79 -20.86 6.37
CA LYS A 158 -3.24 -21.05 6.11
C LYS A 158 -4.13 -19.95 6.69
N GLN A 159 -3.58 -18.73 6.81
CA GLN A 159 -4.31 -17.55 7.27
C GLN A 159 -4.91 -16.72 6.12
N ALA A 160 -4.47 -16.95 4.88
CA ALA A 160 -5.03 -16.35 3.68
C ALA A 160 -4.92 -17.35 2.49
N PRO A 161 -5.73 -17.19 1.44
CA PRO A 161 -5.52 -17.96 0.21
C PRO A 161 -4.22 -17.53 -0.48
N TRP A 162 -3.56 -18.48 -1.17
CA TRP A 162 -2.26 -18.25 -1.79
C TRP A 162 -2.24 -17.13 -2.83
N TRP A 163 -3.37 -16.91 -3.50
CA TRP A 163 -3.51 -15.90 -4.55
C TRP A 163 -3.63 -14.46 -4.02
N ALA A 164 -3.91 -14.27 -2.72
CA ALA A 164 -4.12 -12.94 -2.13
C ALA A 164 -2.88 -12.03 -2.28
N GLY A 165 -1.68 -12.56 -2.01
CA GLY A 165 -0.42 -11.83 -2.18
C GLY A 165 -0.14 -11.42 -3.61
N PRO A 166 -0.11 -12.36 -4.58
CA PRO A 166 0.00 -12.03 -6.01
C PRO A 166 -1.03 -11.02 -6.50
N ALA A 167 -2.29 -11.13 -6.05
CA ALA A 167 -3.34 -10.19 -6.43
C ALA A 167 -3.09 -8.78 -5.87
N MET A 168 -2.66 -8.65 -4.61
CA MET A 168 -2.28 -7.37 -4.03
C MET A 168 -1.12 -6.72 -4.80
N LEU A 169 -0.07 -7.48 -5.11
CA LEU A 169 1.10 -6.98 -5.84
C LEU A 169 0.73 -6.58 -7.27
N ALA A 170 0.02 -7.44 -7.99
CA ALA A 170 -0.43 -7.15 -9.35
C ALA A 170 -1.31 -5.90 -9.39
N GLY A 171 -2.20 -5.75 -8.41
CA GLY A 171 -3.04 -4.58 -8.25
C GLY A 171 -2.24 -3.30 -8.00
N ALA A 172 -1.22 -3.36 -7.15
CA ALA A 172 -0.36 -2.21 -6.89
C ALA A 172 0.49 -1.80 -8.10
N LEU A 173 0.99 -2.77 -8.88
CA LEU A 173 1.89 -2.50 -10.02
C LEU A 173 1.15 -2.16 -11.32
N ALA A 174 -0.02 -2.75 -11.56
CA ALA A 174 -0.77 -2.53 -12.81
C ALA A 174 -1.64 -1.25 -12.79
N GLY A 175 -1.81 -0.62 -11.62
CA GLY A 175 -2.63 0.57 -11.46
C GLY A 175 -2.34 1.71 -12.44
N PRO A 176 -1.07 2.03 -12.72
CA PRO A 176 -0.71 3.09 -13.66
C PRO A 176 -1.02 2.81 -15.15
N ILE A 177 -1.50 1.62 -15.49
CA ILE A 177 -1.88 1.28 -16.89
C ILE A 177 -3.33 1.72 -17.13
N TYR A 178 -3.51 3.01 -17.36
CA TYR A 178 -4.84 3.63 -17.54
C TYR A 178 -5.44 3.37 -18.94
N PRO A 179 -6.78 3.28 -19.08
CA PRO A 179 -7.80 3.18 -18.02
C PRO A 179 -8.09 1.75 -17.57
N VAL A 180 -7.91 0.77 -18.44
CA VAL A 180 -8.31 -0.63 -18.18
C VAL A 180 -7.46 -1.24 -17.06
N GLY A 181 -6.14 -1.02 -17.10
CA GLY A 181 -5.21 -1.50 -16.09
C GLY A 181 -5.59 -1.00 -14.70
N THR A 182 -5.96 0.27 -14.56
CA THR A 182 -6.39 0.87 -13.29
C THR A 182 -7.62 0.17 -12.69
N ILE A 183 -8.62 -0.16 -13.52
CA ILE A 183 -9.84 -0.86 -13.07
C ILE A 183 -9.51 -2.30 -12.65
N VAL A 184 -8.78 -3.02 -13.50
CA VAL A 184 -8.38 -4.42 -13.22
C VAL A 184 -7.47 -4.48 -11.99
N ALA A 185 -6.51 -3.57 -11.91
CA ALA A 185 -5.62 -3.43 -10.76
C ALA A 185 -6.39 -3.19 -9.46
N GLY A 186 -7.38 -2.30 -9.49
CA GLY A 186 -8.24 -2.03 -8.36
C GLY A 186 -9.01 -3.25 -7.89
N ALA A 187 -9.60 -3.98 -8.82
CA ALA A 187 -10.32 -5.20 -8.52
C ALA A 187 -9.39 -6.27 -7.89
N LEU A 188 -8.18 -6.46 -8.45
CA LEU A 188 -7.19 -7.40 -7.93
C LEU A 188 -6.69 -6.98 -6.54
N TYR A 189 -6.38 -5.69 -6.36
CA TYR A 189 -5.91 -5.19 -5.08
C TYR A 189 -6.99 -5.33 -4.01
N LEU A 190 -8.24 -4.94 -4.33
CA LEU A 190 -9.37 -5.08 -3.42
C LEU A 190 -9.68 -6.56 -3.11
N ALA A 191 -9.61 -7.45 -4.09
CA ALA A 191 -9.79 -8.88 -3.85
C ALA A 191 -8.72 -9.43 -2.91
N GLY A 192 -7.43 -9.15 -3.17
CA GLY A 192 -6.32 -9.65 -2.37
C GLY A 192 -6.30 -9.10 -0.96
N ALA A 193 -6.33 -7.77 -0.80
CA ALA A 193 -6.36 -7.13 0.52
C ALA A 193 -7.69 -7.35 1.24
N GLY A 194 -8.79 -7.33 0.49
CA GLY A 194 -10.14 -7.48 1.01
C GLY A 194 -10.40 -8.85 1.65
N VAL A 195 -9.93 -9.94 1.05
CA VAL A 195 -10.11 -11.28 1.65
C VAL A 195 -9.39 -11.39 2.99
N VAL A 196 -8.21 -10.78 3.12
CA VAL A 196 -7.46 -10.76 4.39
C VAL A 196 -8.14 -9.83 5.40
N GLY A 197 -8.54 -8.63 4.98
CA GLY A 197 -9.25 -7.66 5.81
C GLY A 197 -10.58 -8.20 6.34
N LEU A 198 -11.40 -8.80 5.48
CA LEU A 198 -12.67 -9.42 5.88
C LEU A 198 -12.47 -10.58 6.84
N ARG A 199 -11.41 -11.38 6.67
CA ARG A 199 -11.07 -12.42 7.63
C ARG A 199 -10.79 -11.81 9.00
N MET A 200 -9.97 -10.77 9.10
CA MET A 200 -9.69 -10.08 10.37
C MET A 200 -10.98 -9.57 11.02
N LEU A 201 -11.86 -8.94 10.25
CA LEU A 201 -13.12 -8.40 10.75
C LEU A 201 -14.08 -9.49 11.28
N ARG A 202 -14.07 -10.68 10.66
CA ARG A 202 -14.94 -11.81 11.04
C ARG A 202 -14.40 -12.65 12.19
N MET A 203 -13.12 -12.54 12.53
CA MET A 203 -12.54 -13.25 13.68
C MET A 203 -13.16 -12.77 14.99
N SER A 204 -13.29 -13.66 15.96
CA SER A 204 -13.60 -13.29 17.35
C SER A 204 -12.39 -12.63 18.03
N ASP A 205 -12.63 -11.85 19.07
CA ASP A 205 -11.55 -11.22 19.84
C ASP A 205 -10.65 -12.27 20.52
N GLY A 206 -11.24 -13.42 20.92
CA GLY A 206 -10.50 -14.55 21.45
C GLY A 206 -9.54 -15.19 20.44
N GLU A 207 -10.00 -15.44 19.20
CA GLU A 207 -9.14 -15.96 18.12
C GLU A 207 -8.02 -14.98 17.77
N TRP A 208 -8.31 -13.68 17.79
CA TRP A 208 -7.31 -12.65 17.54
C TRP A 208 -6.24 -12.61 18.64
N ALA A 209 -6.66 -12.68 19.91
CA ALA A 209 -5.79 -12.56 21.07
C ALA A 209 -5.00 -13.83 21.40
N GLN A 210 -5.27 -14.98 20.75
CA GLN A 210 -4.56 -16.23 21.03
C GLN A 210 -3.04 -16.04 20.90
N PRO A 211 -2.27 -16.44 21.92
CA PRO A 211 -0.81 -16.33 21.89
C PRO A 211 -0.19 -17.21 20.81
N MET A 212 1.02 -16.81 20.36
CA MET A 212 1.84 -17.57 19.42
C MET A 212 2.10 -18.97 19.99
N GLY A 213 1.83 -20.01 19.22
CA GLY A 213 2.18 -21.38 19.57
C GLY A 213 1.18 -22.13 20.47
N SER A 214 0.05 -21.53 20.86
CA SER A 214 -1.00 -22.30 21.54
C SER A 214 -1.73 -23.21 20.54
N THR A 215 -1.19 -24.39 20.29
CA THR A 215 -2.02 -25.50 19.83
C THR A 215 -3.04 -25.75 20.94
N ALA A 216 -4.33 -25.54 20.63
CA ALA A 216 -5.38 -26.02 21.52
C ALA A 216 -5.15 -27.52 21.73
N VAL A 217 -4.65 -27.90 22.90
CA VAL A 217 -4.66 -29.30 23.34
C VAL A 217 -6.14 -29.57 23.59
N THR A 218 -6.84 -30.02 22.56
CA THR A 218 -8.14 -30.65 22.72
C THR A 218 -7.91 -31.92 23.56
N ARG A 219 -8.20 -31.81 24.83
CA ARG A 219 -8.43 -32.97 25.70
C ARG A 219 -9.81 -33.53 25.42
#